data_1bac2597650686e80f500684c3fd8aa7
#
_entry.id   1bac2597650686e80f500684c3fd8aa7
#
_cell.length_a   1.000
_cell.length_b   1.000
_cell.length_c   1.000
_cell.angle_alpha   90.00
_cell.angle_beta   90.00
_cell.angle_gamma   90.00
#
_symmetry.space_group_name_H-M   'P 1'
#
loop_
_entity.id
_entity.type
_entity.pdbx_description
1 polymer ?
#
loop_
_entity_poly.entity_id
_entity_poly.type
_entity_poly.pdbx_seq_one_letter_code
_entity_poly.pdbx_strand_id
1 'polypeptide(L)'
;HNRLMRLRARALAILSALEKQVLSGILPLQHRLVASPADMPNNASDEYRAEWLQALRLMEEVWAAPRKDRLDMDAQRQRTESWAKLMTAWSAWVSAPPDLAGPCVPDSFRLEWEASTAKAIVISDALNAILKDYNEGVSEPPACWVAHFFGFKVSALIGIK
;
A
#
# COMPACT_ATOMS: atom_id res chain seq x y z
N HIS A 1 -25.29 -13.65 10.39
CA HIS A 1 -24.52 -12.81 11.32
C HIS A 1 -23.10 -13.34 11.53
N ASN A 2 -22.94 -14.59 11.96
CA ASN A 2 -21.63 -15.18 12.23
C ASN A 2 -20.69 -15.23 10.99
N ARG A 3 -21.25 -15.42 9.79
CA ARG A 3 -20.46 -15.41 8.55
C ARG A 3 -19.85 -14.03 8.29
N LEU A 4 -20.66 -12.98 8.37
CA LEU A 4 -20.19 -11.60 8.16
C LEU A 4 -19.14 -11.18 9.20
N MET A 5 -19.36 -11.56 10.47
CA MET A 5 -18.36 -11.31 11.52
C MET A 5 -17.01 -11.99 11.22
N ARG A 6 -17.05 -13.24 10.76
CA ARG A 6 -15.83 -13.98 10.41
C ARG A 6 -15.13 -13.37 9.20
N LEU A 7 -15.88 -13.01 8.16
CA LEU A 7 -15.30 -12.37 6.96
C LEU A 7 -14.68 -11.02 7.33
N ARG A 8 -15.35 -10.20 8.13
CA ARG A 8 -14.80 -8.93 8.63
C ARG A 8 -13.52 -9.14 9.45
N ALA A 9 -13.51 -10.10 10.35
CA ALA A 9 -12.33 -10.41 11.16
C ALA A 9 -11.15 -10.87 10.30
N ARG A 10 -11.40 -11.70 9.28
CA ARG A 10 -10.38 -12.13 8.32
C ARG A 10 -9.87 -10.96 7.48
N ALA A 11 -10.75 -10.10 6.99
CA ALA A 11 -10.35 -8.90 6.26
C ALA A 11 -9.45 -7.99 7.11
N LEU A 12 -9.80 -7.76 8.37
CA LEU A 12 -8.98 -6.97 9.29
C LEU A 12 -7.61 -7.60 9.57
N ALA A 13 -7.54 -8.93 9.68
CA ALA A 13 -6.28 -9.64 9.86
C ALA A 13 -5.37 -9.50 8.64
N ILE A 14 -5.92 -9.64 7.44
CA ILE A 14 -5.16 -9.47 6.19
C ILE A 14 -4.75 -8.00 6.01
N LEU A 15 -5.63 -7.05 6.31
CA LEU A 15 -5.29 -5.63 6.30
C LEU A 15 -4.14 -5.31 7.25
N SER A 16 -4.12 -5.91 8.45
CA SER A 16 -3.00 -5.76 9.39
C SER A 16 -1.70 -6.29 8.81
N ALA A 17 -1.74 -7.43 8.10
CA ALA A 17 -0.57 -7.97 7.41
C ALA A 17 -0.09 -7.04 6.29
N LEU A 18 -1.01 -6.44 5.54
CA LEU A 18 -0.68 -5.46 4.49
C LEU A 18 -0.06 -4.19 5.08
N GLU A 19 -0.65 -3.63 6.13
CA GLU A 19 -0.10 -2.46 6.83
C GLU A 19 1.31 -2.75 7.37
N LYS A 20 1.52 -3.93 7.96
CA LYS A 20 2.84 -4.35 8.42
C LYS A 20 3.85 -4.44 7.28
N GLN A 21 3.46 -4.99 6.13
CA GLN A 21 4.33 -5.07 4.95
C GLN A 21 4.68 -3.68 4.44
N VAL A 22 3.74 -2.75 4.38
CA VAL A 22 4.00 -1.37 3.96
C VAL A 22 4.90 -0.65 4.96
N LEU A 23 4.52 -0.63 6.24
CA LEU A 23 5.21 0.17 7.26
C LEU A 23 6.55 -0.41 7.70
N SER A 24 6.69 -1.73 7.70
CA SER A 24 7.91 -2.41 8.19
C SER A 24 8.73 -3.06 7.08
N GLY A 25 8.16 -3.30 5.90
CA GLY A 25 8.84 -3.96 4.78
C GLY A 25 9.21 -3.01 3.64
N ILE A 26 8.43 -1.97 3.38
CA ILE A 26 8.64 -1.03 2.26
C ILE A 26 9.25 0.29 2.74
N LEU A 27 8.61 0.97 3.67
CA LEU A 27 9.05 2.31 4.11
C LEU A 27 10.48 2.33 4.67
N PRO A 28 10.95 1.35 5.46
CA PRO A 28 12.32 1.36 5.97
C PRO A 28 13.40 1.21 4.91
N LEU A 29 13.07 0.77 3.70
CA LEU A 29 14.04 0.63 2.60
C LEU A 29 14.70 1.96 2.22
N GLN A 30 14.01 3.11 2.44
CA GLN A 30 14.59 4.44 2.23
C GLN A 30 15.89 4.66 3.00
N HIS A 31 16.04 4.05 4.18
CA HIS A 31 17.22 4.24 5.02
C HIS A 31 18.48 3.60 4.44
N ARG A 32 18.36 2.59 3.60
CA ARG A 32 19.49 1.97 2.91
C ARG A 32 20.12 2.88 1.86
N LEU A 33 19.32 3.74 1.23
CA LEU A 33 19.81 4.73 0.28
C LEU A 33 20.56 5.87 0.95
N VAL A 34 20.21 6.20 2.19
CA VAL A 34 20.90 7.23 2.98
C VAL A 34 22.22 6.73 3.53
N ALA A 35 22.34 5.42 3.78
CA ALA A 35 23.54 4.80 4.38
C ALA A 35 24.73 4.68 3.41
N SER A 36 24.52 4.83 2.10
CA SER A 36 25.60 4.75 1.09
C SER A 36 25.65 6.02 0.22
N PRO A 37 26.17 7.14 0.77
CA PRO A 37 26.27 8.38 -0.02
C PRO A 37 27.22 8.28 -1.20
N ALA A 38 28.16 7.32 -1.17
CA ALA A 38 29.17 7.14 -2.21
C ALA A 38 28.63 6.51 -3.51
N ASP A 39 27.47 5.84 -3.44
CA ASP A 39 26.86 5.15 -4.58
C ASP A 39 25.78 5.98 -5.27
N MET A 40 25.57 7.22 -4.85
CA MET A 40 24.51 8.09 -5.38
C MET A 40 25.04 8.99 -6.47
N PRO A 41 24.57 8.84 -7.71
CA PRO A 41 24.89 9.77 -8.79
C PRO A 41 24.29 11.17 -8.56
N ASN A 42 25.00 12.19 -9.00
CA ASN A 42 24.73 13.60 -8.73
C ASN A 42 23.54 14.20 -9.51
N ASN A 43 22.87 15.11 -8.87
CA ASN A 43 22.02 16.23 -9.36
C ASN A 43 20.71 15.93 -10.13
N ALA A 44 20.70 15.23 -11.27
CA ALA A 44 19.46 14.97 -12.01
C ALA A 44 18.57 13.92 -11.35
N SER A 45 19.16 13.01 -10.60
CA SER A 45 18.48 11.99 -9.80
C SER A 45 17.82 12.55 -8.52
N ASP A 46 18.30 13.70 -8.04
CA ASP A 46 17.90 14.24 -6.73
C ASP A 46 16.43 14.70 -6.70
N GLU A 47 15.90 15.23 -7.80
CA GLU A 47 14.48 15.63 -7.89
C GLU A 47 13.57 14.41 -7.85
N TYR A 48 13.84 13.37 -8.63
CA TYR A 48 13.07 12.13 -8.63
C TYR A 48 13.12 11.42 -7.28
N ARG A 49 14.30 11.41 -6.66
CA ARG A 49 14.45 10.87 -5.31
C ARG A 49 13.66 11.66 -4.28
N ALA A 50 13.68 13.00 -4.36
CA ALA A 50 12.92 13.86 -3.47
C ALA A 50 11.41 13.63 -3.59
N GLU A 51 10.90 13.48 -4.81
CA GLU A 51 9.49 13.13 -5.05
C GLU A 51 9.13 11.76 -4.49
N TRP A 52 10.00 10.77 -4.68
CA TRP A 52 9.81 9.43 -4.12
C TRP A 52 9.81 9.46 -2.58
N LEU A 53 10.74 10.18 -1.95
CA LEU A 53 10.78 10.35 -0.50
C LEU A 53 9.52 11.07 0.03
N GLN A 54 9.00 12.04 -0.70
CA GLN A 54 7.76 12.72 -0.35
C GLN A 54 6.56 11.77 -0.44
N ALA A 55 6.51 10.92 -1.46
CA ALA A 55 5.48 9.90 -1.60
C ALA A 55 5.55 8.86 -0.47
N LEU A 56 6.75 8.49 -0.01
CA LEU A 56 6.92 7.62 1.17
C LEU A 56 6.41 8.27 2.45
N ARG A 57 6.63 9.56 2.65
CA ARG A 57 6.09 10.29 3.82
C ARG A 57 4.57 10.31 3.80
N LEU A 58 3.95 10.53 2.64
CA LEU A 58 2.49 10.46 2.48
C LEU A 58 1.96 9.06 2.78
N MET A 59 2.64 8.04 2.31
CA MET A 59 2.32 6.64 2.63
C MET A 59 2.32 6.40 4.14
N GLU A 60 3.35 6.84 4.84
CA GLU A 60 3.45 6.70 6.29
C GLU A 60 2.27 7.39 7.00
N GLU A 61 1.98 8.63 6.65
CA GLU A 61 0.85 9.38 7.21
C GLU A 61 -0.48 8.66 7.01
N VAL A 62 -0.74 8.18 5.80
CA VAL A 62 -2.01 7.52 5.44
C VAL A 62 -2.13 6.14 6.08
N TRP A 63 -1.08 5.31 6.00
CA TRP A 63 -1.14 3.91 6.43
C TRP A 63 -0.96 3.73 7.94
N ALA A 64 -0.28 4.64 8.62
CA ALA A 64 -0.12 4.65 10.07
C ALA A 64 -1.20 5.44 10.81
N ALA A 65 -2.07 6.17 10.11
CA ALA A 65 -3.12 6.99 10.72
C ALA A 65 -4.09 6.12 11.53
N PRO A 66 -4.38 6.48 12.79
CA PRO A 66 -5.38 5.78 13.58
C PRO A 66 -6.78 6.01 12.98
N ARG A 67 -7.57 4.95 12.88
CA ARG A 67 -8.91 5.01 12.29
C ARG A 67 -9.91 4.26 13.13
N LYS A 68 -11.09 4.86 13.30
CA LYS A 68 -12.20 4.24 14.01
C LYS A 68 -12.70 3.00 13.28
N ASP A 69 -12.84 3.08 11.96
CA ASP A 69 -13.13 1.95 11.07
C ASP A 69 -12.02 1.78 10.05
N ARG A 70 -11.25 0.72 10.18
CA ARG A 70 -10.09 0.44 9.33
C ARG A 70 -10.48 -0.01 7.92
N LEU A 71 -11.70 -0.50 7.73
CA LEU A 71 -12.26 -0.93 6.44
C LEU A 71 -13.16 0.14 5.80
N ASP A 72 -13.22 1.34 6.38
CA ASP A 72 -13.95 2.46 5.81
C ASP A 72 -13.54 2.76 4.37
N MET A 73 -14.52 3.12 3.53
CA MET A 73 -14.28 3.39 2.11
C MET A 73 -13.28 4.52 1.88
N ASP A 74 -13.34 5.58 2.67
CA ASP A 74 -12.40 6.69 2.57
C ASP A 74 -10.98 6.28 2.96
N ALA A 75 -10.84 5.45 3.99
CA ALA A 75 -9.56 4.89 4.38
C ALA A 75 -8.93 4.06 3.26
N GLN A 76 -9.71 3.18 2.64
CA GLN A 76 -9.23 2.34 1.53
C GLN A 76 -8.87 3.18 0.31
N ARG A 77 -9.65 4.21 -0.01
CA ARG A 77 -9.34 5.14 -1.10
C ARG A 77 -8.03 5.88 -0.85
N GLN A 78 -7.83 6.41 0.34
CA GLN A 78 -6.58 7.10 0.70
C GLN A 78 -5.36 6.19 0.61
N ARG A 79 -5.48 4.92 1.03
CA ARG A 79 -4.41 3.92 0.87
C ARG A 79 -4.10 3.67 -0.59
N THR A 80 -5.12 3.50 -1.42
CA THR A 80 -4.99 3.30 -2.86
C THR A 80 -4.33 4.49 -3.54
N GLU A 81 -4.76 5.71 -3.24
CA GLU A 81 -4.20 6.94 -3.81
C GLU A 81 -2.74 7.17 -3.40
N SER A 82 -2.41 6.94 -2.13
CA SER A 82 -1.03 7.07 -1.65
C SER A 82 -0.10 6.04 -2.29
N TRP A 83 -0.58 4.81 -2.49
CA TRP A 83 0.16 3.78 -3.21
C TRP A 83 0.41 4.17 -4.67
N ALA A 84 -0.61 4.65 -5.37
CA ALA A 84 -0.49 5.09 -6.75
C ALA A 84 0.55 6.20 -6.92
N LYS A 85 0.56 7.18 -6.01
CA LYS A 85 1.56 8.26 -6.00
C LYS A 85 2.98 7.72 -5.78
N LEU A 86 3.14 6.76 -4.86
CA LEU A 86 4.43 6.14 -4.60
C LEU A 86 4.93 5.36 -5.83
N MET A 87 4.07 4.57 -6.47
CA MET A 87 4.45 3.81 -7.66
C MET A 87 4.77 4.72 -8.85
N THR A 88 4.05 5.82 -9.02
CA THR A 88 4.34 6.82 -10.05
C THR A 88 5.71 7.48 -9.81
N ALA A 89 6.01 7.89 -8.59
CA ALA A 89 7.31 8.49 -8.25
C ALA A 89 8.45 7.49 -8.42
N TRP A 90 8.26 6.23 -8.03
CA TRP A 90 9.22 5.16 -8.23
C TRP A 90 9.48 4.90 -9.72
N SER A 91 8.44 4.76 -10.52
CA SER A 91 8.54 4.54 -11.97
C SER A 91 9.28 5.67 -12.67
N ALA A 92 9.00 6.91 -12.30
CA ALA A 92 9.69 8.08 -12.83
C ALA A 92 11.19 8.05 -12.50
N TRP A 93 11.53 7.69 -11.26
CA TRP A 93 12.94 7.63 -10.83
C TRP A 93 13.73 6.52 -11.52
N VAL A 94 13.16 5.31 -11.59
CA VAL A 94 13.79 4.17 -12.28
C VAL A 94 13.95 4.41 -13.78
N SER A 95 13.01 5.12 -14.39
CA SER A 95 13.01 5.44 -15.83
C SER A 95 13.80 6.70 -16.17
N ALA A 96 14.35 7.40 -15.18
CA ALA A 96 15.17 8.60 -15.41
C ALA A 96 16.39 8.24 -16.23
N PRO A 97 16.83 9.13 -17.17
CA PRO A 97 17.99 8.87 -17.98
C PRO A 97 19.23 8.62 -17.14
N PRO A 98 20.03 7.59 -17.46
CA PRO A 98 21.30 7.35 -16.77
C PRO A 98 22.23 8.53 -17.02
N ASP A 99 23.00 8.90 -16.01
CA ASP A 99 24.10 9.85 -16.15
C ASP A 99 25.43 9.13 -16.42
N LEU A 100 26.54 9.89 -16.42
CA LEU A 100 27.88 9.34 -16.65
C LEU A 100 28.32 8.32 -15.58
N ALA A 101 27.65 8.32 -14.41
CA ALA A 101 27.93 7.40 -13.31
C ALA A 101 27.11 6.09 -13.40
N GLY A 102 26.08 6.05 -14.26
CA GLY A 102 25.24 4.88 -14.48
C GLY A 102 23.75 5.10 -14.17
N PRO A 103 23.00 4.03 -13.89
CA PRO A 103 21.58 4.12 -13.56
C PRO A 103 21.33 4.94 -12.30
N CYS A 104 20.22 5.71 -12.28
CA CYS A 104 19.85 6.54 -11.13
C CYS A 104 19.55 5.74 -9.85
N VAL A 105 19.13 4.48 -10.01
CA VAL A 105 18.81 3.59 -8.90
C VAL A 105 19.73 2.37 -8.96
N PRO A 106 20.45 2.02 -7.88
CA PRO A 106 21.27 0.81 -7.84
C PRO A 106 20.43 -0.46 -8.06
N ASP A 107 20.90 -1.40 -8.85
CA ASP A 107 20.19 -2.64 -9.18
C ASP A 107 19.82 -3.47 -7.94
N SER A 108 20.71 -3.54 -6.95
CA SER A 108 20.45 -4.26 -5.70
C SER A 108 19.26 -3.66 -4.92
N PHE A 109 19.17 -2.34 -4.87
CA PHE A 109 18.05 -1.64 -4.24
C PHE A 109 16.76 -1.85 -5.03
N ARG A 110 16.82 -1.73 -6.36
CA ARG A 110 15.66 -1.94 -7.24
C ARG A 110 15.07 -3.34 -7.06
N LEU A 111 15.89 -4.38 -7.03
CA LEU A 111 15.45 -5.76 -6.83
C LEU A 111 14.77 -5.95 -5.47
N GLU A 112 15.33 -5.38 -4.42
CA GLU A 112 14.76 -5.47 -3.07
C GLU A 112 13.44 -4.71 -2.96
N TRP A 113 13.35 -3.51 -3.54
CA TRP A 113 12.13 -2.73 -3.61
C TRP A 113 11.03 -3.48 -4.37
N GLU A 114 11.34 -4.00 -5.56
CA GLU A 114 10.40 -4.77 -6.38
C GLU A 114 9.89 -6.01 -5.65
N ALA A 115 10.76 -6.73 -4.93
CA ALA A 115 10.36 -7.89 -4.13
C ALA A 115 9.42 -7.50 -2.98
N SER A 116 9.70 -6.41 -2.28
CA SER A 116 8.88 -5.93 -1.17
C SER A 116 7.52 -5.41 -1.62
N THR A 117 7.47 -4.69 -2.75
CA THR A 117 6.20 -4.20 -3.32
C THR A 117 5.37 -5.34 -3.92
N ALA A 118 6.00 -6.32 -4.57
CA ALA A 118 5.32 -7.52 -5.06
C ALA A 118 4.65 -8.31 -3.92
N LYS A 119 5.29 -8.42 -2.77
CA LYS A 119 4.73 -9.05 -1.57
C LYS A 119 3.49 -8.29 -1.07
N ALA A 120 3.52 -6.97 -1.06
CA ALA A 120 2.35 -6.15 -0.71
C ALA A 120 1.18 -6.38 -1.67
N ILE A 121 1.45 -6.48 -2.98
CA ILE A 121 0.42 -6.76 -4.00
C ILE A 121 -0.24 -8.12 -3.76
N VAL A 122 0.52 -9.16 -3.45
CA VAL A 122 -0.02 -10.50 -3.13
C VAL A 122 -0.96 -10.43 -1.90
N ILE A 123 -0.55 -9.73 -0.85
CA ILE A 123 -1.38 -9.55 0.34
C ILE A 123 -2.66 -8.76 0.02
N SER A 124 -2.56 -7.70 -0.81
CA SER A 124 -3.72 -6.91 -1.22
C SER A 124 -4.71 -7.72 -2.06
N ASP A 125 -4.24 -8.62 -2.92
CA ASP A 125 -5.11 -9.52 -3.70
C ASP A 125 -5.90 -10.45 -2.78
N ALA A 126 -5.27 -10.99 -1.74
CA ALA A 126 -5.93 -11.79 -0.72
C ALA A 126 -6.98 -10.98 0.07
N LEU A 127 -6.66 -9.73 0.42
CA LEU A 127 -7.60 -8.81 1.06
C LEU A 127 -8.81 -8.55 0.17
N ASN A 128 -8.60 -8.23 -1.09
CA ASN A 128 -9.67 -7.93 -2.04
C ASN A 128 -10.59 -9.13 -2.27
N ALA A 129 -10.07 -10.35 -2.28
CA ALA A 129 -10.89 -11.56 -2.38
C ALA A 129 -11.85 -11.69 -1.18
N ILE A 130 -11.38 -11.47 0.03
CA ILE A 130 -12.23 -11.50 1.24
C ILE A 130 -13.21 -10.33 1.26
N LEU A 131 -12.80 -9.13 0.83
CA LEU A 131 -13.70 -7.97 0.76
C LEU A 131 -14.84 -8.14 -0.24
N LYS A 132 -14.60 -8.82 -1.36
CA LYS A 132 -15.67 -9.19 -2.29
C LYS A 132 -16.71 -10.06 -1.62
N ASP A 133 -16.29 -11.15 -0.97
CA ASP A 133 -17.20 -12.06 -0.24
C ASP A 133 -17.94 -11.33 0.87
N TYR A 134 -17.28 -10.45 1.59
CA TYR A 134 -17.87 -9.62 2.63
C TYR A 134 -18.93 -8.66 2.07
N ASN A 135 -18.62 -7.94 0.99
CA ASN A 135 -19.51 -6.98 0.36
C ASN A 135 -20.75 -7.66 -0.23
N GLU A 136 -20.58 -8.83 -0.86
CA GLU A 136 -21.70 -9.67 -1.31
C GLU A 136 -22.58 -10.06 -0.14
N GLY A 137 -22.00 -10.55 0.94
CA GLY A 137 -22.76 -10.95 2.13
C GLY A 137 -23.50 -9.79 2.81
N VAL A 138 -22.95 -8.56 2.78
CA VAL A 138 -23.63 -7.36 3.32
C VAL A 138 -24.82 -6.95 2.44
N SER A 139 -24.72 -7.17 1.13
CA SER A 139 -25.71 -6.71 0.14
C SER A 139 -26.85 -7.68 -0.09
N GLU A 140 -26.73 -8.95 0.28
CA GLU A 140 -27.73 -9.99 0.05
C GLU A 140 -28.85 -10.01 1.12
N PRO A 141 -30.14 -10.13 0.72
CA PRO A 141 -31.24 -10.39 1.67
C PRO A 141 -31.16 -11.84 2.22
N PRO A 142 -31.48 -12.08 3.50
CA PRO A 142 -31.89 -11.16 4.55
C PRO A 142 -30.71 -10.46 5.26
N ALA A 143 -29.49 -10.77 4.87
CA ALA A 143 -28.28 -10.30 5.54
C ALA A 143 -28.14 -8.76 5.49
N CYS A 144 -28.63 -8.11 4.42
CA CYS A 144 -28.59 -6.65 4.32
C CYS A 144 -29.36 -5.95 5.45
N TRP A 145 -30.48 -6.52 5.91
CA TRP A 145 -31.25 -5.96 7.03
C TRP A 145 -30.51 -6.12 8.34
N VAL A 146 -29.91 -7.29 8.55
CA VAL A 146 -29.06 -7.56 9.72
C VAL A 146 -27.83 -6.66 9.70
N ALA A 147 -27.19 -6.50 8.55
CA ALA A 147 -26.04 -5.64 8.37
C ALA A 147 -26.35 -4.17 8.72
N HIS A 148 -27.50 -3.66 8.25
CA HIS A 148 -27.94 -2.31 8.58
C HIS A 148 -28.17 -2.12 10.09
N PHE A 149 -28.79 -3.08 10.75
CA PHE A 149 -29.07 -3.02 12.18
C PHE A 149 -27.78 -3.06 13.03
N PHE A 150 -26.79 -3.85 12.63
CA PHE A 150 -25.51 -3.97 13.34
C PHE A 150 -24.42 -3.03 12.82
N GLY A 151 -24.73 -2.14 11.90
CA GLY A 151 -23.80 -1.13 11.38
C GLY A 151 -22.69 -1.69 10.47
N PHE A 152 -22.89 -2.86 9.85
CA PHE A 152 -21.99 -3.37 8.83
C PHE A 152 -22.13 -2.57 7.55
N LYS A 153 -21.03 -2.07 7.03
CA LYS A 153 -20.98 -1.28 5.79
C LYS A 153 -20.12 -1.97 4.74
N VAL A 154 -20.46 -1.77 3.48
CA VAL A 154 -19.65 -2.17 2.35
C VAL A 154 -18.28 -1.49 2.43
N SER A 155 -17.22 -2.21 2.13
CA SER A 155 -15.86 -1.69 2.07
C SER A 155 -15.39 -1.57 0.62
N ALA A 156 -14.61 -0.54 0.32
CA ALA A 156 -13.95 -0.42 -0.96
C ALA A 156 -12.80 -1.42 -1.09
N LEU A 157 -12.57 -1.94 -2.30
CA LEU A 157 -11.39 -2.72 -2.61
C LEU A 157 -10.15 -1.82 -2.60
N ILE A 158 -9.00 -2.39 -2.27
CA ILE A 158 -7.73 -1.67 -2.31
C ILE A 158 -7.07 -1.84 -3.67
N GLY A 159 -6.77 -0.73 -4.36
CA GLY A 159 -6.19 -0.72 -5.71
C GLY A 159 -4.66 -0.67 -5.69
N ILE A 160 -4.03 -1.77 -5.33
CA ILE A 160 -2.58 -1.94 -5.33
C ILE A 160 -2.17 -2.82 -6.51
N LYS A 161 -1.37 -2.25 -7.42
CA LYS A 161 -0.85 -2.94 -8.60
C LYS A 161 0.63 -2.62 -8.81
#